data_f414e93e0ec04d0974206c47ba125705
#
_entry.id   f414e93e0ec04d0974206c47ba125705
#
_cell.length_a   1.000
_cell.length_b   1.000
_cell.length_c   1.000
_cell.angle_alpha   90.00
_cell.angle_beta   90.00
_cell.angle_gamma   90.00
#
_symmetry.space_group_name_H-M   'P 1'
#
loop_
_entity.id
_entity.type
_entity.pdbx_description
1 polymer ?
#
loop_
_entity_poly.entity_id
_entity_poly.type
_entity_poly.pdbx_seq_one_letter_code
_entity_poly.pdbx_strand_id
1 'polypeptide(L)'
;MLQPKRTKYRIQFKGRIKGVAKGGSELTFGSYGLKAQEPDRVNARQIEAARRAITRYMKRAGRVWIRVFPDTPVTSKPTEVRMGKGKGSVDYWAAKVKPGRIMFEIDGVSEEIAREALRLGAAKLSVKTRFVQRIAE
;
A
#
# COMPACT_ATOMS: atom_id res chain seq x y z
N MET A 1 -1.19 -13.34 -1.45
CA MET A 1 -0.77 -11.93 -1.44
C MET A 1 -0.78 -11.38 -2.86
N LEU A 2 -0.94 -10.08 -2.97
CA LEU A 2 -1.02 -9.42 -4.27
C LEU A 2 0.32 -9.48 -4.99
N GLN A 3 0.27 -9.78 -6.30
CA GLN A 3 1.43 -9.70 -7.17
C GLN A 3 0.92 -9.69 -8.62
N PRO A 4 1.71 -9.15 -9.57
CA PRO A 4 1.28 -9.15 -10.97
C PRO A 4 1.20 -10.58 -11.53
N LYS A 5 0.17 -10.83 -12.34
CA LYS A 5 0.04 -12.12 -13.03
C LYS A 5 1.06 -12.24 -14.15
N ARG A 6 1.33 -11.15 -14.84
CA ARG A 6 2.31 -11.08 -15.93
C ARG A 6 3.13 -9.82 -15.82
N THR A 7 4.40 -9.90 -16.18
CA THR A 7 5.28 -8.75 -16.24
C THR A 7 6.04 -8.72 -17.54
N LYS A 8 6.27 -7.53 -18.08
CA LYS A 8 7.12 -7.36 -19.27
C LYS A 8 8.56 -7.71 -18.91
N TYR A 9 9.00 -7.27 -17.75
CA TYR A 9 10.31 -7.58 -17.19
C TYR A 9 10.13 -8.06 -15.77
N ARG A 10 10.73 -9.19 -15.45
CA ARG A 10 10.64 -9.76 -14.11
C ARG A 10 11.49 -8.99 -13.09
N ILE A 11 12.59 -8.42 -13.56
CA ILE A 11 13.53 -7.66 -12.75
C ILE A 11 13.57 -6.23 -13.25
N GLN A 12 13.49 -5.28 -12.34
CA GLN A 12 13.49 -3.85 -12.65
C GLN A 12 14.45 -3.12 -11.72
N PHE A 13 14.91 -1.95 -12.16
CA PHE A 13 15.68 -1.07 -11.27
C PHE A 13 14.75 -0.45 -10.23
N LYS A 14 15.25 -0.31 -8.99
CA LYS A 14 14.45 0.28 -7.91
C LYS A 14 14.07 1.72 -8.20
N GLY A 15 15.04 2.55 -8.59
CA GLY A 15 14.80 3.96 -8.77
C GLY A 15 14.42 4.68 -7.48
N ARG A 16 14.25 5.99 -7.58
CA ARG A 16 13.77 6.82 -6.47
C ARG A 16 12.33 7.21 -6.73
N ILE A 17 11.54 7.29 -5.67
CA ILE A 17 10.16 7.76 -5.74
C ILE A 17 10.21 9.29 -5.63
N LYS A 18 9.78 9.97 -6.69
CA LYS A 18 9.82 11.43 -6.77
C LYS A 18 8.44 12.01 -7.00
N GLY A 19 8.23 13.22 -6.52
CA GLY A 19 7.03 13.99 -6.77
C GLY A 19 5.87 13.62 -5.85
N VAL A 20 4.73 14.21 -6.14
CA VAL A 20 3.48 14.02 -5.40
C VAL A 20 2.50 13.26 -6.28
N ALA A 21 1.64 12.47 -5.67
CA ALA A 21 0.64 11.70 -6.42
C ALA A 21 -0.29 12.63 -7.19
N LYS A 22 -0.41 12.39 -8.49
CA LYS A 22 -1.33 13.13 -9.36
C LYS A 22 -2.63 12.37 -9.56
N GLY A 23 -2.57 11.04 -9.53
CA GLY A 23 -3.76 10.19 -9.59
C GLY A 23 -3.92 9.44 -8.27
N GLY A 24 -5.16 9.04 -7.96
CA GLY A 24 -5.44 8.29 -6.75
C GLY A 24 -5.25 9.10 -5.46
N SER A 25 -5.39 10.42 -5.54
CA SER A 25 -5.23 11.32 -4.40
C SER A 25 -6.56 11.68 -3.73
N GLU A 26 -7.67 11.24 -4.27
CA GLU A 26 -9.00 11.53 -3.75
C GLU A 26 -9.76 10.23 -3.51
N LEU A 27 -10.68 10.27 -2.53
CA LEU A 27 -11.57 9.14 -2.27
C LEU A 27 -12.54 8.97 -3.44
N THR A 28 -12.63 7.74 -3.95
CA THR A 28 -13.47 7.42 -5.10
C THR A 28 -14.58 6.44 -4.73
N PHE A 29 -14.27 5.42 -3.97
CA PHE A 29 -15.20 4.32 -3.67
C PHE A 29 -15.80 4.44 -2.28
N GLY A 30 -15.02 4.81 -1.28
CA GLY A 30 -15.44 4.82 0.10
C GLY A 30 -15.61 6.21 0.67
N SER A 31 -16.10 6.27 1.91
CA SER A 31 -16.28 7.52 2.64
C SER A 31 -15.06 7.90 3.46
N TYR A 32 -14.19 6.94 3.75
CA TYR A 32 -13.00 7.12 4.59
C TYR A 32 -11.81 6.44 3.95
N GLY A 33 -10.61 6.94 4.23
CA GLY A 33 -9.42 6.34 3.68
C GLY A 33 -8.13 6.70 4.41
N LEU A 34 -7.06 6.02 3.99
CA LEU A 34 -5.69 6.33 4.42
C LEU A 34 -4.94 6.94 3.25
N LYS A 35 -4.37 8.11 3.49
CA LYS A 35 -3.57 8.83 2.51
C LYS A 35 -2.12 8.83 2.96
N ALA A 36 -1.21 8.47 2.06
CA ALA A 36 0.22 8.51 2.34
C ALA A 36 0.71 9.95 2.48
N GLN A 37 1.59 10.19 3.45
CA GLN A 37 2.16 11.51 3.69
C GLN A 37 3.63 11.61 3.27
N GLU A 38 4.25 10.49 2.94
CA GLU A 38 5.65 10.43 2.53
C GLU A 38 5.84 9.38 1.45
N PRO A 39 6.93 9.46 0.64
CA PRO A 39 7.19 8.42 -0.34
C PRO A 39 7.77 7.18 0.32
N ASP A 40 7.33 6.01 -0.14
CA ASP A 40 7.88 4.74 0.33
C ASP A 40 7.54 3.62 -0.65
N ARG A 41 8.21 2.49 -0.47
CA ARG A 41 7.86 1.23 -1.12
C ARG A 41 7.15 0.35 -0.10
N VAL A 42 5.88 0.07 -0.37
CA VAL A 42 5.06 -0.75 0.51
C VAL A 42 4.96 -2.14 -0.10
N ASN A 43 5.43 -3.15 0.61
CA ASN A 43 5.46 -4.50 0.06
C ASN A 43 4.11 -5.20 0.17
N ALA A 44 3.96 -6.30 -0.59
CA ALA A 44 2.70 -7.04 -0.63
C ALA A 44 2.28 -7.57 0.75
N ARG A 45 3.24 -7.95 1.58
CA ARG A 45 2.96 -8.45 2.94
C ARG A 45 2.40 -7.35 3.84
N GLN A 46 2.93 -6.13 3.73
CA GLN A 46 2.43 -4.98 4.49
C GLN A 46 1.00 -4.64 4.07
N ILE A 47 0.73 -4.63 2.77
CA ILE A 47 -0.60 -4.36 2.25
C ILE A 47 -1.59 -5.40 2.77
N GLU A 48 -1.24 -6.68 2.73
CA GLU A 48 -2.10 -7.75 3.23
C GLU A 48 -2.31 -7.67 4.74
N ALA A 49 -1.25 -7.38 5.50
CA ALA A 49 -1.35 -7.22 6.94
C ALA A 49 -2.28 -6.06 7.31
N ALA A 50 -2.17 -4.93 6.61
CA ALA A 50 -3.03 -3.78 6.83
C ALA A 50 -4.50 -4.12 6.50
N ARG A 51 -4.74 -4.78 5.37
CA ARG A 51 -6.09 -5.20 4.98
C ARG A 51 -6.72 -6.09 6.05
N ARG A 52 -5.96 -7.06 6.54
CA ARG A 52 -6.46 -7.98 7.58
C ARG A 52 -6.78 -7.25 8.87
N ALA A 53 -5.93 -6.33 9.29
CA ALA A 53 -6.14 -5.55 10.51
C ALA A 53 -7.41 -4.71 10.39
N ILE A 54 -7.61 -4.04 9.26
CA ILE A 54 -8.81 -3.23 9.01
C ILE A 54 -10.06 -4.10 9.03
N THR A 55 -10.05 -5.18 8.27
CA THR A 55 -11.21 -6.08 8.15
C THR A 55 -11.57 -6.72 9.49
N ARG A 56 -10.55 -7.12 10.25
CA ARG A 56 -10.76 -7.74 11.56
C ARG A 56 -11.45 -6.78 12.54
N TYR A 57 -11.01 -5.53 12.57
CA TYR A 57 -11.61 -4.56 13.46
C TYR A 57 -13.06 -4.25 13.07
N MET A 58 -13.32 -4.17 11.78
CA MET A 58 -14.67 -3.93 11.26
C MET A 58 -15.59 -5.14 11.40
N LYS A 59 -15.09 -6.29 11.84
CA LYS A 59 -15.84 -7.55 12.00
C LYS A 59 -16.58 -7.94 10.72
N ARG A 60 -15.93 -7.69 9.57
CA ARG A 60 -16.47 -7.95 8.23
C ARG A 60 -17.68 -7.09 7.87
N ALA A 61 -18.01 -6.08 8.67
CA ALA A 61 -19.01 -5.09 8.28
C ALA A 61 -18.39 -4.10 7.28
N GLY A 62 -19.19 -3.61 6.35
CA GLY A 62 -18.73 -2.65 5.37
C GLY A 62 -17.82 -3.24 4.30
N ARG A 63 -17.12 -2.35 3.59
CA ARG A 63 -16.24 -2.71 2.48
C ARG A 63 -14.88 -2.06 2.62
N VAL A 64 -13.87 -2.76 2.10
CA VAL A 64 -12.49 -2.27 2.03
C VAL A 64 -12.03 -2.33 0.59
N TRP A 65 -11.45 -1.24 0.10
CA TRP A 65 -10.82 -1.18 -1.21
C TRP A 65 -9.32 -0.92 -1.03
N ILE A 66 -8.51 -1.75 -1.66
CA ILE A 66 -7.06 -1.55 -1.72
C ILE A 66 -6.78 -0.72 -2.98
N ARG A 67 -6.24 0.49 -2.80
CA ARG A 67 -6.00 1.42 -3.91
C ARG A 67 -4.57 1.40 -4.41
N VAL A 68 -3.72 0.55 -3.86
CA VAL A 68 -2.34 0.37 -4.31
C VAL A 68 -2.11 -1.07 -4.69
N PHE A 69 -1.24 -1.29 -5.67
CA PHE A 69 -0.92 -2.64 -6.13
C PHE A 69 0.60 -2.81 -6.17
N PRO A 70 1.13 -3.92 -5.63
CA PRO A 70 2.58 -4.15 -5.58
C PRO A 70 3.08 -4.70 -6.92
N ASP A 71 3.37 -3.81 -7.85
CA ASP A 71 3.78 -4.15 -9.21
C ASP A 71 5.29 -4.02 -9.45
N THR A 72 6.04 -3.55 -8.46
CA THR A 72 7.48 -3.36 -8.58
C THR A 72 8.22 -4.51 -7.93
N PRO A 73 9.03 -5.28 -8.67
CA PRO A 73 9.83 -6.34 -8.08
C PRO A 73 11.04 -5.76 -7.35
N VAL A 74 11.28 -6.23 -6.14
CA VAL A 74 12.46 -5.87 -5.36
C VAL A 74 13.31 -7.11 -5.24
N THR A 75 14.57 -6.99 -5.64
CA THR A 75 15.50 -8.12 -5.68
C THR A 75 16.49 -8.03 -4.52
N SER A 76 16.91 -9.19 -4.05
CA SER A 76 18.01 -9.28 -3.09
C SER A 76 18.90 -10.43 -3.48
N LYS A 77 20.20 -10.30 -3.16
CA LYS A 77 21.14 -11.40 -3.34
C LYS A 77 21.30 -12.13 -2.02
N PRO A 78 21.43 -13.46 -2.05
CA PRO A 78 21.84 -14.21 -0.84
C PRO A 78 23.14 -13.64 -0.30
N THR A 79 23.30 -13.67 1.01
CA THR A 79 24.52 -13.18 1.65
C THR A 79 25.78 -13.93 1.20
N GLU A 80 25.61 -15.14 0.70
CA GLU A 80 26.70 -16.00 0.22
C GLU A 80 27.18 -15.64 -1.18
N VAL A 81 26.45 -14.81 -1.91
CA VAL A 81 26.81 -14.43 -3.27
C VAL A 81 27.61 -13.14 -3.25
N ARG A 82 28.77 -13.14 -3.93
CA ARG A 82 29.61 -11.96 -4.03
C ARG A 82 28.90 -10.84 -4.75
N MET A 83 29.12 -9.62 -4.27
CA MET A 83 28.61 -8.42 -4.92
C MET A 83 29.21 -8.30 -6.34
N GLY A 84 28.41 -7.81 -7.27
CA GLY A 84 28.86 -7.54 -8.63
C GLY A 84 28.60 -8.64 -9.65
N LYS A 85 28.09 -9.78 -9.24
CA LYS A 85 27.78 -10.90 -10.16
C LYS A 85 26.39 -10.84 -10.75
N GLY A 86 25.88 -9.64 -11.05
CA GLY A 86 24.57 -9.46 -11.61
C GLY A 86 23.50 -9.27 -10.55
N LYS A 87 22.27 -9.05 -11.01
CA LYS A 87 21.13 -8.76 -10.15
C LYS A 87 20.56 -10.03 -9.55
N GLY A 88 20.17 -9.99 -8.29
CA GLY A 88 19.55 -11.13 -7.62
C GLY A 88 18.16 -11.44 -8.17
N SER A 89 17.59 -12.55 -7.72
CA SER A 89 16.22 -12.92 -8.04
C SER A 89 15.22 -12.02 -7.31
N VAL A 90 13.98 -12.04 -7.78
CA VAL A 90 12.92 -11.27 -7.13
C VAL A 90 12.66 -11.84 -5.73
N ASP A 91 12.79 -11.00 -4.72
CA ASP A 91 12.56 -11.35 -3.33
C ASP A 91 11.10 -11.08 -2.93
N TYR A 92 10.60 -9.90 -3.28
CA TYR A 92 9.21 -9.54 -2.99
C TYR A 92 8.72 -8.48 -3.99
N TRP A 93 7.42 -8.27 -3.98
CA TRP A 93 6.76 -7.25 -4.78
C TRP A 93 6.36 -6.08 -3.90
N ALA A 94 6.49 -4.87 -4.42
CA ALA A 94 6.17 -3.66 -3.68
C ALA A 94 5.45 -2.64 -4.57
N ALA A 95 4.68 -1.77 -3.93
CA ALA A 95 4.06 -0.63 -4.58
C ALA A 95 4.90 0.62 -4.27
N LYS A 96 5.19 1.41 -5.30
CA LYS A 96 5.81 2.72 -5.11
C LYS A 96 4.71 3.71 -4.77
N VAL A 97 4.74 4.23 -3.56
CA VAL A 97 3.71 5.13 -3.05
C VAL A 97 4.28 6.53 -2.95
N LYS A 98 3.57 7.49 -3.55
CA LYS A 98 3.93 8.91 -3.49
C LYS A 98 3.10 9.61 -2.42
N PRO A 99 3.62 10.70 -1.83
CA PRO A 99 2.80 11.50 -0.91
C PRO A 99 1.50 11.94 -1.58
N GLY A 100 0.41 11.84 -0.85
CA GLY A 100 -0.92 12.19 -1.35
C GLY A 100 -1.71 11.01 -1.93
N ARG A 101 -1.09 9.85 -2.08
CA ARG A 101 -1.79 8.66 -2.61
C ARG A 101 -2.73 8.07 -1.58
N ILE A 102 -3.97 7.80 -1.99
CA ILE A 102 -4.90 7.01 -1.18
C ILE A 102 -4.48 5.55 -1.29
N MET A 103 -4.25 4.92 -0.16
CA MET A 103 -3.81 3.51 -0.11
C MET A 103 -4.96 2.56 0.14
N PHE A 104 -5.88 2.94 1.03
CA PHE A 104 -7.05 2.15 1.36
C PHE A 104 -8.27 3.05 1.46
N GLU A 105 -9.42 2.51 1.10
CA GLU A 105 -10.71 3.18 1.33
C GLU A 105 -11.63 2.19 2.03
N ILE A 106 -12.50 2.72 2.88
CA ILE A 106 -13.53 1.91 3.54
C ILE A 106 -14.86 2.65 3.54
N ASP A 107 -15.93 1.88 3.63
CA ASP A 107 -17.29 2.39 3.71
C ASP A 107 -18.17 1.40 4.47
N GLY A 108 -19.36 1.85 4.84
CA GLY A 108 -20.33 0.98 5.49
C GLY A 108 -20.16 0.86 7.00
N VAL A 109 -19.33 1.71 7.62
CA VAL A 109 -19.14 1.77 9.07
C VAL A 109 -19.16 3.22 9.52
N SER A 110 -19.33 3.42 10.84
CA SER A 110 -19.30 4.78 11.40
C SER A 110 -17.90 5.37 11.33
N GLU A 111 -17.80 6.70 11.43
CA GLU A 111 -16.52 7.38 11.43
C GLU A 111 -15.61 6.90 12.56
N GLU A 112 -16.16 6.67 13.73
CA GLU A 112 -15.41 6.20 14.89
C GLU A 112 -14.77 4.83 14.62
N ILE A 113 -15.54 3.90 14.09
CA ILE A 113 -15.02 2.58 13.71
C ILE A 113 -14.02 2.70 12.58
N ALA A 114 -14.29 3.56 11.60
CA ALA A 114 -13.38 3.77 10.47
C ALA A 114 -12.02 4.31 10.93
N ARG A 115 -12.01 5.29 11.82
CA ARG A 115 -10.76 5.86 12.34
C ARG A 115 -9.91 4.80 13.03
N GLU A 116 -10.51 3.99 13.88
CA GLU A 116 -9.77 2.95 14.60
C GLU A 116 -9.32 1.84 13.68
N ALA A 117 -10.17 1.38 12.77
CA ALA A 117 -9.81 0.35 11.81
C ALA A 117 -8.61 0.78 10.94
N LEU A 118 -8.66 2.00 10.43
CA LEU A 118 -7.57 2.52 9.58
C LEU A 118 -6.31 2.80 10.39
N ARG A 119 -6.44 3.20 11.66
CA ARG A 119 -5.28 3.36 12.54
C ARG A 119 -4.56 2.03 12.73
N LEU A 120 -5.31 0.95 12.96
CA LEU A 120 -4.72 -0.38 13.11
C LEU A 120 -4.07 -0.87 11.81
N GLY A 121 -4.70 -0.57 10.68
CA GLY A 121 -4.10 -0.88 9.38
C GLY A 121 -2.83 -0.09 9.13
N ALA A 122 -2.83 1.19 9.46
CA ALA A 122 -1.66 2.05 9.27
C ALA A 122 -0.47 1.57 10.09
N ALA A 123 -0.70 0.96 11.25
CA ALA A 123 0.37 0.43 12.09
C ALA A 123 1.13 -0.72 11.42
N LYS A 124 0.57 -1.34 10.38
CA LYS A 124 1.21 -2.41 9.62
C LYS A 124 2.02 -1.89 8.43
N LEU A 125 1.92 -0.60 8.15
CA LEU A 125 2.60 0.03 7.02
C LEU A 125 3.85 0.76 7.50
N SER A 126 4.85 0.83 6.62
CA SER A 126 6.09 1.56 6.90
C SER A 126 5.96 3.05 6.60
N VAL A 127 4.99 3.42 5.78
CA VAL A 127 4.79 4.81 5.36
C VAL A 127 3.91 5.56 6.36
N LYS A 128 4.23 6.83 6.59
CA LYS A 128 3.40 7.69 7.41
C LYS A 128 2.10 8.00 6.67
N THR A 129 0.97 7.89 7.36
CA THR A 129 -0.35 8.02 6.76
C THR A 129 -1.22 9.00 7.52
N ARG A 130 -2.29 9.41 6.86
CA ARG A 130 -3.29 10.32 7.40
C ARG A 130 -4.69 9.76 7.12
N PHE A 131 -5.57 9.84 8.12
CA PHE A 131 -6.99 9.53 7.93
C PHE A 131 -7.63 10.66 7.14
N VAL A 132 -8.42 10.30 6.14
CA VAL A 132 -9.19 11.25 5.35
C VAL A 132 -10.63 10.78 5.24
N GLN A 133 -11.55 11.74 5.09
CA GLN A 133 -12.95 11.42 4.89
C GLN A 133 -13.51 12.29 3.77
N ARG A 134 -14.54 11.77 3.12
CA ARG A 134 -15.23 12.51 2.06
C ARG A 134 -16.01 13.65 2.68
N ILE A 135 -15.82 14.85 2.13
CA ILE A 135 -16.58 16.01 2.56
C ILE A 135 -17.96 15.93 1.92
N ALA A 136 -19.00 15.98 2.74
CA ALA A 136 -20.36 16.04 2.24
C ALA A 136 -20.62 17.44 1.69
N GLU A 137 -21.11 17.50 0.47
CA GLU A 137 -21.56 18.75 -0.14
C GLU A 137 -23.01 19.04 0.19
#